data_868f37fdc2e098068c217ffbd67b4754
#
_entry.id   868f37fdc2e098068c217ffbd67b4754
#
_cell.length_a   1.000
_cell.length_b   1.000
_cell.length_c   1.000
_cell.angle_alpha   90.00
_cell.angle_beta   90.00
_cell.angle_gamma   90.00
#
_symmetry.space_group_name_H-M   'P 1'
#
loop_
_entity.id
_entity.type
_entity.pdbx_description
1 polymer ?
#
loop_
_entity_poly.entity_id
_entity_poly.type
_entity_poly.pdbx_seq_one_letter_code
_entity_poly.pdbx_strand_id
1 'polypeptide(L)'
;FAIPAKFVAAALVECGEKKIPGAVLIPSGFAETGNVEGQKEIQEIGRKYGVRLMGPNIYGFYYTWKNLCATFCTAYDVKGHAALSSQSGGIGMAIIGFSRSAKMGVSAIVGLGNKSDIDEDDLLTFFEQDDNTHIIAQHCEDLKDGRAFAEVAKRVSKKKPVVMLKAGRTSMGAKAASSHTG
;
A
#
# COMPACT_ATOMS: atom_id res chain seq x y z
N PHE A 1 7.97 -9.41 5.00
CA PHE A 1 8.33 -10.65 4.30
C PHE A 1 9.03 -10.33 2.98
N ALA A 2 10.25 -10.84 2.81
CA ALA A 2 11.02 -10.83 1.58
C ALA A 2 11.45 -12.28 1.25
N ILE A 3 10.47 -13.17 1.20
CA ILE A 3 10.62 -14.62 0.96
C ILE A 3 9.75 -15.03 -0.23
N PRO A 4 10.05 -16.14 -0.93
CA PRO A 4 9.20 -16.61 -2.03
C PRO A 4 7.73 -16.84 -1.60
N ALA A 5 6.77 -16.53 -2.48
CA ALA A 5 5.32 -16.57 -2.20
C ALA A 5 4.86 -17.88 -1.54
N LYS A 6 5.38 -19.03 -1.99
CA LYS A 6 5.03 -20.35 -1.47
C LYS A 6 5.31 -20.56 0.04
N PHE A 7 6.13 -19.72 0.66
CA PHE A 7 6.44 -19.79 2.09
C PHE A 7 5.69 -18.77 2.94
N VAL A 8 4.97 -17.81 2.31
CA VAL A 8 4.33 -16.70 3.02
C VAL A 8 3.23 -17.19 3.96
N ALA A 9 2.38 -18.12 3.52
CA ALA A 9 1.29 -18.65 4.34
C ALA A 9 1.81 -19.27 5.66
N ALA A 10 2.81 -20.14 5.58
CA ALA A 10 3.41 -20.76 6.77
C ALA A 10 4.03 -19.71 7.70
N ALA A 11 4.78 -18.76 7.16
CA ALA A 11 5.38 -17.69 7.96
C ALA A 11 4.33 -16.75 8.61
N LEU A 12 3.18 -16.53 7.96
CA LEU A 12 2.07 -15.77 8.55
C LEU A 12 1.42 -16.51 9.73
N VAL A 13 1.29 -17.82 9.65
CA VAL A 13 0.83 -18.64 10.80
C VAL A 13 1.76 -18.45 12.00
N GLU A 14 3.08 -18.55 11.81
CA GLU A 14 4.06 -18.32 12.87
C GLU A 14 3.97 -16.90 13.46
N CYS A 15 3.76 -15.88 12.60
CA CYS A 15 3.51 -14.51 13.07
C CYS A 15 2.25 -14.41 13.91
N GLY A 16 1.18 -15.06 13.48
CA GLY A 16 -0.08 -15.11 14.22
C GLY A 16 0.05 -15.76 15.60
N GLU A 17 0.73 -16.90 15.66
CA GLU A 17 1.02 -17.60 16.94
C GLU A 17 1.85 -16.73 17.88
N LYS A 18 2.77 -15.93 17.34
CA LYS A 18 3.58 -14.96 18.09
C LYS A 18 2.87 -13.63 18.37
N LYS A 19 1.59 -13.49 17.98
CA LYS A 19 0.77 -12.29 18.16
C LYS A 19 1.38 -11.03 17.52
N ILE A 20 2.05 -11.17 16.38
CA ILE A 20 2.56 -10.05 15.60
C ILE A 20 1.36 -9.36 14.93
N PRO A 21 1.15 -8.04 15.13
CA PRO A 21 -0.10 -7.39 14.73
C PRO A 21 -0.18 -7.06 13.22
N GLY A 22 0.93 -7.10 12.49
CA GLY A 22 0.92 -6.76 11.06
C GLY A 22 2.12 -7.30 10.30
N ALA A 23 1.93 -7.49 9.01
CA ALA A 23 2.94 -8.01 8.10
C ALA A 23 2.98 -7.21 6.80
N VAL A 24 4.20 -6.91 6.33
CA VAL A 24 4.47 -6.29 5.04
C VAL A 24 4.89 -7.38 4.05
N LEU A 25 4.10 -7.59 3.01
CA LEU A 25 4.27 -8.68 2.06
C LEU A 25 4.84 -8.13 0.74
N ILE A 26 6.16 -8.12 0.62
CA ILE A 26 6.84 -7.67 -0.59
C ILE A 26 6.68 -8.64 -1.78
N PRO A 27 6.69 -9.98 -1.59
CA PRO A 27 6.73 -10.91 -2.72
C PRO A 27 5.51 -10.81 -3.62
N SER A 28 5.74 -11.03 -4.92
CA SER A 28 4.76 -11.34 -5.94
C SER A 28 4.50 -12.85 -6.03
N GLY A 29 3.53 -13.27 -6.84
CA GLY A 29 3.16 -14.68 -7.05
C GLY A 29 1.79 -15.03 -6.46
N PHE A 30 0.90 -14.04 -6.39
CA PHE A 30 -0.46 -14.14 -5.90
C PHE A 30 -1.49 -13.82 -7.01
N ALA A 31 -2.55 -13.09 -6.74
CA ALA A 31 -3.62 -12.83 -7.70
C ALA A 31 -3.13 -12.18 -9.01
N GLU A 32 -2.12 -11.32 -8.97
CA GLU A 32 -1.53 -10.68 -10.15
C GLU A 32 -0.87 -11.67 -11.13
N THR A 33 -0.56 -12.88 -10.67
CA THR A 33 -0.07 -13.99 -11.52
C THR A 33 -1.10 -15.10 -11.71
N GLY A 34 -2.36 -14.86 -11.32
CA GLY A 34 -3.44 -15.84 -11.38
C GLY A 34 -3.56 -16.75 -10.16
N ASN A 35 -2.68 -16.65 -9.17
CA ASN A 35 -2.74 -17.42 -7.92
C ASN A 35 -3.72 -16.78 -6.92
N VAL A 36 -5.01 -16.74 -7.30
CA VAL A 36 -6.09 -16.16 -6.48
C VAL A 36 -6.29 -16.93 -5.19
N GLU A 37 -6.19 -18.25 -5.23
CA GLU A 37 -6.37 -19.10 -4.04
C GLU A 37 -5.27 -18.87 -3.00
N GLY A 38 -4.01 -18.71 -3.43
CA GLY A 38 -2.92 -18.36 -2.51
C GLY A 38 -3.13 -17.00 -1.86
N GLN A 39 -3.71 -16.04 -2.57
CA GLN A 39 -4.05 -14.74 -1.97
C GLN A 39 -5.20 -14.86 -0.96
N LYS A 40 -6.23 -15.65 -1.23
CA LYS A 40 -7.30 -15.91 -0.28
C LYS A 40 -6.78 -16.60 0.98
N GLU A 41 -5.91 -17.59 0.82
CA GLU A 41 -5.29 -18.30 1.94
C GLU A 41 -4.60 -17.33 2.92
N ILE A 42 -3.75 -16.45 2.42
CA ILE A 42 -3.05 -15.47 3.29
C ILE A 42 -4.03 -14.48 3.94
N GLN A 43 -5.10 -14.09 3.25
CA GLN A 43 -6.16 -13.24 3.82
C GLN A 43 -6.89 -13.95 4.98
N GLU A 44 -7.22 -15.22 4.81
CA GLU A 44 -7.88 -16.03 5.84
C GLU A 44 -6.98 -16.21 7.07
N ILE A 45 -5.69 -16.48 6.86
CA ILE A 45 -4.71 -16.55 7.95
C ILE A 45 -4.62 -15.21 8.68
N GLY A 46 -4.50 -14.10 7.95
CA GLY A 46 -4.48 -12.75 8.55
C GLY A 46 -5.70 -12.49 9.42
N ARG A 47 -6.91 -12.78 8.92
CA ARG A 47 -8.16 -12.64 9.69
C ARG A 47 -8.20 -13.54 10.91
N LYS A 48 -7.83 -14.81 10.75
CA LYS A 48 -7.86 -15.82 11.83
C LYS A 48 -6.99 -15.41 13.02
N TYR A 49 -5.81 -14.87 12.75
CA TYR A 49 -4.84 -14.52 13.78
C TYR A 49 -4.83 -13.02 14.14
N GLY A 50 -5.62 -12.18 13.47
CA GLY A 50 -5.63 -10.74 13.68
C GLY A 50 -4.37 -10.04 13.19
N VAL A 51 -3.71 -10.58 12.17
CA VAL A 51 -2.52 -9.98 11.52
C VAL A 51 -2.96 -9.11 10.36
N ARG A 52 -2.72 -7.78 10.43
CA ARG A 52 -2.99 -6.88 9.31
C ARG A 52 -1.96 -7.06 8.20
N LEU A 53 -2.40 -7.06 6.94
CA LEU A 53 -1.56 -7.37 5.79
C LEU A 53 -1.43 -6.16 4.85
N MET A 54 -0.21 -5.69 4.63
CA MET A 54 0.13 -4.70 3.60
C MET A 54 0.71 -5.41 2.37
N GLY A 55 0.10 -5.26 1.21
CA GLY A 55 0.44 -5.99 -0.01
C GLY A 55 -0.49 -7.18 -0.27
N PRO A 56 -0.02 -8.27 -0.87
CA PRO A 56 1.32 -8.55 -1.41
C PRO A 56 1.66 -7.77 -2.69
N ASN A 57 2.81 -8.11 -3.31
CA ASN A 57 3.27 -7.49 -4.56
C ASN A 57 3.53 -6.00 -4.43
N ILE A 58 4.32 -5.59 -3.45
CA ILE A 58 4.65 -4.20 -3.15
C ILE A 58 6.15 -3.96 -3.10
N TYR A 59 6.54 -2.70 -3.33
CA TYR A 59 7.92 -2.28 -3.10
C TYR A 59 8.24 -2.01 -1.62
N GLY A 60 7.23 -2.09 -0.74
CA GLY A 60 7.36 -1.80 0.68
C GLY A 60 6.91 -0.37 1.03
N PHE A 61 7.48 0.20 2.07
CA PHE A 61 7.15 1.56 2.50
C PHE A 61 8.29 2.27 3.23
N TYR A 62 8.18 3.61 3.27
CA TYR A 62 8.97 4.49 4.13
C TYR A 62 8.05 5.24 5.08
N TYR A 63 8.54 5.48 6.30
CA TYR A 63 7.99 6.49 7.19
C TYR A 63 9.15 7.29 7.81
N THR A 64 9.40 8.46 7.25
CA THR A 64 10.65 9.20 7.44
C THR A 64 10.82 9.74 8.86
N TRP A 65 9.73 10.14 9.51
CA TRP A 65 9.75 10.67 10.85
C TRP A 65 10.14 9.68 11.95
N LYS A 66 10.00 8.38 11.68
CA LYS A 66 10.48 7.30 12.54
C LYS A 66 11.76 6.63 12.01
N ASN A 67 12.34 7.17 10.94
CA ASN A 67 13.48 6.55 10.23
C ASN A 67 13.19 5.10 9.83
N LEU A 68 11.93 4.78 9.52
CA LEU A 68 11.49 3.45 9.16
C LEU A 68 11.55 3.28 7.65
N CYS A 69 12.30 2.27 7.21
CA CYS A 69 12.49 1.93 5.80
C CYS A 69 12.34 0.40 5.64
N ALA A 70 11.15 -0.04 5.24
CA ALA A 70 10.83 -1.45 4.98
C ALA A 70 10.54 -1.66 3.50
N THR A 71 11.58 -1.56 2.66
CA THR A 71 11.48 -1.62 1.19
C THR A 71 12.76 -2.18 0.58
N PHE A 72 12.69 -2.65 -0.66
CA PHE A 72 13.86 -2.96 -1.48
C PHE A 72 14.32 -1.78 -2.36
N CYS A 73 13.57 -0.67 -2.37
CA CYS A 73 13.96 0.54 -3.07
C CYS A 73 15.11 1.27 -2.35
N THR A 74 15.80 2.16 -3.06
CA THR A 74 16.83 2.98 -2.44
C THR A 74 16.23 3.83 -1.31
N ALA A 75 16.86 3.81 -0.15
CA ALA A 75 16.42 4.54 1.03
C ALA A 75 16.18 6.04 0.75
N TYR A 76 15.17 6.59 1.38
CA TYR A 76 14.78 7.99 1.28
C TYR A 76 14.59 8.57 2.68
N ASP A 77 15.34 9.63 2.98
CA ASP A 77 15.47 10.17 4.33
C ASP A 77 15.07 11.66 4.46
N VAL A 78 14.68 12.31 3.36
CA VAL A 78 14.28 13.71 3.41
C VAL A 78 12.91 13.83 4.06
N LYS A 79 12.91 14.28 5.31
CA LYS A 79 11.68 14.48 6.09
C LYS A 79 10.85 15.63 5.54
N GLY A 80 9.55 15.44 5.49
CA GLY A 80 8.57 16.44 5.08
C GLY A 80 7.16 15.97 5.45
N HIS A 81 6.16 16.60 4.86
CA HIS A 81 4.78 16.47 5.31
C HIS A 81 3.83 15.90 4.23
N ALA A 82 4.36 15.42 3.10
CA ALA A 82 3.57 14.75 2.07
C ALA A 82 3.59 13.23 2.28
N ALA A 83 2.42 12.62 2.47
CA ALA A 83 2.26 11.18 2.40
C ALA A 83 1.87 10.76 0.98
N LEU A 84 2.57 9.79 0.42
CA LEU A 84 2.37 9.30 -0.93
C LEU A 84 2.03 7.81 -0.87
N SER A 85 1.02 7.36 -1.62
CA SER A 85 0.77 5.93 -1.78
C SER A 85 0.51 5.58 -3.24
N SER A 86 0.89 4.36 -3.63
CA SER A 86 0.66 3.87 -4.99
C SER A 86 0.29 2.40 -4.99
N GLN A 87 -0.76 2.07 -5.72
CA GLN A 87 -1.12 0.68 -6.01
C GLN A 87 -0.12 0.08 -7.00
N SER A 88 0.32 0.85 -8.00
CA SER A 88 1.31 0.42 -9.00
C SER A 88 2.74 0.52 -8.45
N GLY A 89 3.50 -0.57 -8.55
CA GLY A 89 4.92 -0.61 -8.21
C GLY A 89 5.76 0.34 -9.08
N GLY A 90 5.52 0.36 -10.38
CA GLY A 90 6.23 1.22 -11.33
C GLY A 90 6.02 2.71 -11.05
N ILE A 91 4.77 3.13 -10.83
CA ILE A 91 4.45 4.52 -10.47
C ILE A 91 5.01 4.87 -9.09
N GLY A 92 4.92 3.97 -8.12
CA GLY A 92 5.51 4.20 -6.79
C GLY A 92 7.02 4.42 -6.86
N MET A 93 7.75 3.60 -7.61
CA MET A 93 9.18 3.77 -7.82
C MET A 93 9.52 5.07 -8.57
N ALA A 94 8.71 5.47 -9.56
CA ALA A 94 8.88 6.75 -10.25
C ALA A 94 8.66 7.94 -9.30
N ILE A 95 7.67 7.88 -8.42
CA ILE A 95 7.43 8.88 -7.36
C ILE A 95 8.64 8.99 -6.42
N ILE A 96 9.21 7.85 -5.98
CA ILE A 96 10.42 7.82 -5.16
C ILE A 96 11.58 8.49 -5.89
N GLY A 97 11.81 8.14 -7.16
CA GLY A 97 12.87 8.72 -7.98
C GLY A 97 12.71 10.24 -8.16
N PHE A 98 11.49 10.70 -8.47
CA PHE A 98 11.17 12.12 -8.59
C PHE A 98 11.38 12.85 -7.26
N SER A 99 10.85 12.33 -6.16
CA SER A 99 10.97 12.94 -4.83
C SER A 99 12.44 13.12 -4.44
N ARG A 100 13.29 12.14 -4.75
CA ARG A 100 14.74 12.24 -4.52
C ARG A 100 15.39 13.33 -5.37
N SER A 101 15.11 13.35 -6.67
CA SER A 101 15.66 14.34 -7.60
C SER A 101 15.25 15.76 -7.22
N ALA A 102 14.00 15.95 -6.84
CA ALA A 102 13.44 17.22 -6.43
C ALA A 102 13.77 17.59 -4.97
N LYS A 103 14.42 16.71 -4.21
CA LYS A 103 14.63 16.84 -2.75
C LYS A 103 13.32 17.14 -2.00
N MET A 104 12.22 16.57 -2.46
CA MET A 104 10.89 16.77 -1.90
C MET A 104 10.78 15.99 -0.59
N GLY A 105 10.60 16.67 0.53
CA GLY A 105 10.39 16.01 1.82
C GLY A 105 9.05 15.27 1.88
N VAL A 106 9.08 14.06 2.40
CA VAL A 106 7.88 13.23 2.58
C VAL A 106 7.73 12.77 4.03
N SER A 107 6.50 12.54 4.47
CA SER A 107 6.22 11.82 5.73
C SER A 107 6.25 10.32 5.51
N ALA A 108 5.63 9.86 4.42
CA ALA A 108 5.57 8.45 4.06
C ALA A 108 5.52 8.25 2.55
N ILE A 109 6.01 7.10 2.08
CA ILE A 109 5.74 6.56 0.75
C ILE A 109 5.36 5.09 0.93
N VAL A 110 4.18 4.69 0.45
CA VAL A 110 3.60 3.37 0.73
C VAL A 110 3.18 2.67 -0.56
N GLY A 111 3.63 1.43 -0.75
CA GLY A 111 3.13 0.52 -1.76
C GLY A 111 1.90 -0.23 -1.28
N LEU A 112 0.85 -0.32 -2.11
CA LEU A 112 -0.37 -1.06 -1.79
C LEU A 112 -0.47 -2.41 -2.53
N GLY A 113 0.00 -2.48 -3.78
CA GLY A 113 -0.01 -3.71 -4.58
C GLY A 113 -1.39 -4.34 -4.72
N ASN A 114 -1.51 -5.62 -4.41
CA ASN A 114 -2.77 -6.38 -4.53
C ASN A 114 -3.80 -6.03 -3.45
N LYS A 115 -3.43 -5.27 -2.43
CA LYS A 115 -4.34 -4.82 -1.36
C LYS A 115 -5.13 -5.97 -0.73
N SER A 116 -4.47 -7.00 -0.27
CA SER A 116 -5.17 -8.17 0.30
C SER A 116 -5.97 -7.83 1.56
N ASP A 117 -5.52 -6.84 2.35
CA ASP A 117 -6.22 -6.31 3.52
C ASP A 117 -6.15 -4.76 3.53
N ILE A 118 -5.01 -4.18 3.87
CA ILE A 118 -4.82 -2.72 3.93
C ILE A 118 -4.97 -2.11 2.52
N ASP A 119 -5.77 -1.05 2.41
CA ASP A 119 -6.05 -0.34 1.17
C ASP A 119 -5.99 1.20 1.33
N GLU A 120 -6.55 1.93 0.36
CA GLU A 120 -6.54 3.40 0.33
C GLU A 120 -7.25 4.02 1.53
N ASP A 121 -8.35 3.41 2.00
CA ASP A 121 -9.18 3.89 3.10
C ASP A 121 -8.43 3.82 4.43
N ASP A 122 -7.73 2.71 4.65
CA ASP A 122 -6.90 2.51 5.84
C ASP A 122 -5.79 3.56 5.90
N LEU A 123 -5.12 3.80 4.75
CA LEU A 123 -4.06 4.80 4.68
C LEU A 123 -4.58 6.23 4.89
N LEU A 124 -5.74 6.58 4.30
CA LEU A 124 -6.38 7.86 4.54
C LEU A 124 -6.68 8.05 6.03
N THR A 125 -7.22 7.02 6.68
CA THR A 125 -7.57 7.05 8.11
C THR A 125 -6.33 7.18 8.98
N PHE A 126 -5.24 6.48 8.64
CA PHE A 126 -3.96 6.60 9.34
C PHE A 126 -3.37 8.02 9.19
N PHE A 127 -3.29 8.52 7.95
CA PHE A 127 -2.71 9.83 7.70
C PHE A 127 -3.58 10.99 8.19
N GLU A 128 -4.88 10.79 8.35
CA GLU A 128 -5.75 11.77 9.00
C GLU A 128 -5.27 12.11 10.42
N GLN A 129 -4.78 11.11 11.14
CA GLN A 129 -4.36 11.21 12.55
C GLN A 129 -2.86 11.46 12.71
N ASP A 130 -2.07 11.32 11.65
CA ASP A 130 -0.63 11.50 11.70
C ASP A 130 -0.25 12.99 11.67
N ASP A 131 0.24 13.53 12.76
CA ASP A 131 0.65 14.94 12.88
C ASP A 131 1.79 15.31 11.93
N ASN A 132 2.56 14.35 11.47
CA ASN A 132 3.66 14.58 10.52
C ASN A 132 3.18 14.64 9.06
N THR A 133 1.93 14.28 8.78
CA THR A 133 1.35 14.33 7.43
C THR A 133 0.40 15.50 7.30
N HIS A 134 0.66 16.42 6.36
CA HIS A 134 -0.18 17.59 6.09
C HIS A 134 -0.91 17.51 4.75
N ILE A 135 -0.41 16.73 3.79
CA ILE A 135 -1.04 16.48 2.49
C ILE A 135 -0.91 15.01 2.14
N ILE A 136 -1.95 14.45 1.53
CA ILE A 136 -2.01 13.04 1.13
C ILE A 136 -2.18 12.96 -0.38
N ALA A 137 -1.34 12.21 -1.07
CA ALA A 137 -1.46 11.92 -2.49
C ALA A 137 -1.50 10.42 -2.73
N GLN A 138 -2.51 9.95 -3.46
CA GLN A 138 -2.72 8.53 -3.74
C GLN A 138 -2.83 8.27 -5.24
N HIS A 139 -2.11 7.28 -5.73
CA HIS A 139 -2.34 6.66 -7.04
C HIS A 139 -3.12 5.36 -6.84
N CYS A 140 -4.26 5.26 -7.50
CA CYS A 140 -5.19 4.15 -7.37
C CYS A 140 -5.64 3.65 -8.75
N GLU A 141 -5.63 2.35 -8.96
CA GLU A 141 -6.09 1.69 -10.19
C GLU A 141 -7.52 1.19 -10.05
N ASP A 142 -7.86 0.61 -8.90
CA ASP A 142 -9.20 0.18 -8.54
C ASP A 142 -9.55 0.57 -7.10
N LEU A 143 -10.81 0.50 -6.73
CA LEU A 143 -11.30 0.65 -5.36
C LEU A 143 -12.14 -0.57 -5.02
N LYS A 144 -11.83 -1.25 -3.91
CA LYS A 144 -12.61 -2.41 -3.45
C LYS A 144 -14.03 -2.02 -3.05
N ASP A 145 -14.15 -0.94 -2.28
CA ASP A 145 -15.41 -0.32 -1.91
C ASP A 145 -15.36 1.18 -2.16
N GLY A 146 -15.85 1.60 -3.33
CA GLY A 146 -15.84 3.01 -3.72
C GLY A 146 -16.73 3.89 -2.84
N ARG A 147 -17.75 3.33 -2.18
CA ARG A 147 -18.63 4.09 -1.26
C ARG A 147 -17.90 4.36 0.05
N ALA A 148 -17.33 3.33 0.66
CA ALA A 148 -16.53 3.47 1.89
C ALA A 148 -15.38 4.45 1.67
N PHE A 149 -14.64 4.30 0.56
CA PHE A 149 -13.59 5.24 0.18
C PHE A 149 -14.09 6.70 0.11
N ALA A 150 -15.22 6.94 -0.59
CA ALA A 150 -15.76 8.29 -0.73
C ALA A 150 -16.14 8.94 0.62
N GLU A 151 -16.68 8.16 1.55
CA GLU A 151 -16.98 8.61 2.91
C GLU A 151 -15.73 9.00 3.70
N VAL A 152 -14.70 8.12 3.66
CA VAL A 152 -13.42 8.39 4.33
C VAL A 152 -12.72 9.59 3.69
N ALA A 153 -12.61 9.63 2.37
CA ALA A 153 -11.99 10.74 1.65
C ALA A 153 -12.68 12.08 1.93
N LYS A 154 -14.03 12.10 1.97
CA LYS A 154 -14.83 13.29 2.33
C LYS A 154 -14.57 13.75 3.77
N ARG A 155 -14.35 12.83 4.70
CA ARG A 155 -14.01 13.14 6.09
C ARG A 155 -12.61 13.73 6.18
N VAL A 156 -11.63 13.04 5.58
CA VAL A 156 -10.21 13.40 5.66
C VAL A 156 -9.94 14.73 4.95
N SER A 157 -10.54 14.96 3.77
CA SER A 157 -10.33 16.19 2.98
C SER A 157 -10.78 17.47 3.68
N LYS A 158 -11.61 17.36 4.73
CA LYS A 158 -11.96 18.52 5.59
C LYS A 158 -10.82 18.94 6.52
N LYS A 159 -9.86 18.06 6.77
CA LYS A 159 -8.74 18.30 7.68
C LYS A 159 -7.41 18.47 6.94
N LYS A 160 -7.20 17.66 5.90
CA LYS A 160 -5.94 17.61 5.13
C LYS A 160 -6.26 17.52 3.65
N PRO A 161 -5.55 18.25 2.78
CA PRO A 161 -5.69 18.11 1.34
C PRO A 161 -5.42 16.66 0.90
N VAL A 162 -6.33 16.13 0.08
CA VAL A 162 -6.20 14.79 -0.54
C VAL A 162 -6.18 14.97 -2.05
N VAL A 163 -5.13 14.47 -2.68
CA VAL A 163 -4.96 14.44 -4.13
C VAL A 163 -5.00 12.99 -4.60
N MET A 164 -5.86 12.68 -5.56
CA MET A 164 -5.96 11.31 -6.10
C MET A 164 -5.73 11.28 -7.59
N LEU A 165 -4.78 10.45 -8.01
CA LEU A 165 -4.60 10.03 -9.38
C LEU A 165 -5.32 8.69 -9.59
N LYS A 166 -6.57 8.74 -10.07
CA LYS A 166 -7.36 7.53 -10.39
C LYS A 166 -7.11 7.10 -11.82
N ALA A 167 -6.39 6.01 -11.99
CA ALA A 167 -6.25 5.33 -13.28
C ALA A 167 -7.50 4.50 -13.64
N GLY A 168 -7.57 3.99 -14.87
CA GLY A 168 -8.64 3.09 -15.29
C GLY A 168 -10.03 3.73 -15.46
N ARG A 169 -10.11 5.04 -15.75
CA ARG A 169 -11.40 5.75 -15.93
C ARG A 169 -12.10 5.46 -17.25
N THR A 170 -11.39 4.93 -18.23
CA THR A 170 -11.96 4.50 -19.53
C THR A 170 -11.97 2.99 -19.62
N SER A 171 -12.81 2.41 -20.50
CA SER A 171 -12.86 0.97 -20.72
C SER A 171 -11.49 0.37 -21.10
N MET A 172 -10.72 1.09 -21.91
CA MET A 172 -9.36 0.69 -22.29
C MET A 172 -8.38 0.81 -21.12
N GLY A 173 -8.47 1.87 -20.34
CA GLY A 173 -7.68 2.07 -19.12
C GLY A 173 -8.03 1.07 -18.01
N ALA A 174 -9.32 0.72 -17.87
CA ALA A 174 -9.75 -0.31 -16.93
C ALA A 174 -9.18 -1.69 -17.29
N LYS A 175 -9.19 -2.05 -18.59
CA LYS A 175 -8.58 -3.29 -19.09
C LYS A 175 -7.06 -3.32 -18.87
N ALA A 176 -6.37 -2.19 -19.05
CA ALA A 176 -4.95 -2.08 -18.76
C ALA A 176 -4.67 -2.23 -17.25
N ALA A 177 -5.45 -1.58 -16.39
CA ALA A 177 -5.32 -1.68 -14.95
C ALA A 177 -5.57 -3.11 -14.44
N SER A 178 -6.63 -3.79 -14.93
CA SER A 178 -6.94 -5.17 -14.54
C SER A 178 -5.87 -6.19 -14.97
N SER A 179 -5.08 -5.90 -16.00
CA SER A 179 -3.95 -6.74 -16.39
C SER A 179 -2.72 -6.57 -15.48
N HIS A 180 -2.70 -5.56 -14.63
CA HIS A 180 -1.61 -5.23 -13.71
C HIS A 180 -1.83 -5.76 -12.29
N THR A 181 -3.08 -5.80 -11.83
CA THR A 181 -3.41 -6.08 -10.42
C THR A 181 -4.21 -7.37 -10.23
N GLY A 182 -4.57 -8.07 -11.33
CA GLY A 182 -5.32 -9.33 -11.30
C GLY A 182 -6.81 -9.14 -11.26
#